data_22d11afbc0a67b0b104d4a4d274f764e
#
_entry.id   22d11afbc0a67b0b104d4a4d274f764e
#
_cell.length_a   1.000
_cell.length_b   1.000
_cell.length_c   1.000
_cell.angle_alpha   90.00
_cell.angle_beta   90.00
_cell.angle_gamma   90.00
#
_symmetry.space_group_name_H-M   'P 1'
#
loop_
_entity.id
_entity.type
_entity.pdbx_description
1 polymer ?
#
loop_
_entity_poly.entity_id
_entity_poly.type
_entity_poly.pdbx_seq_one_letter_code
_entity_poly.pdbx_strand_id
1 'polypeptide(L)'
;AAGFLDGQLVVPNFVLEELQKLADSSDNMKRAKGRRGLDLVHDLQISYKGRILVVDNDYDDLEGVDAKLVRLARQANADIITNDYNLNKVAGIQGVKVLNINELANAIKPVVVAGEEMNVFLVKEGKEQGQAVAYLDDGTMIVVENARHFIGHSAIVVVTSVLQTSAGRMIFAKTK
;
A
#
# COMPACT_ATOMS: atom_id res chain seq x y z
N ALA A 1 -6.43 5.69 -14.85
CA ALA A 1 -5.22 5.85 -14.05
C ALA A 1 -5.10 7.28 -13.56
N ALA A 2 -4.67 7.47 -12.31
CA ALA A 2 -4.63 8.78 -11.65
C ALA A 2 -3.61 9.76 -12.26
N GLY A 3 -2.69 9.29 -13.14
CA GLY A 3 -1.73 10.15 -13.85
C GLY A 3 -0.64 10.78 -13.01
N PHE A 4 -0.44 10.33 -11.77
CA PHE A 4 0.59 10.92 -10.88
C PHE A 4 2.01 10.39 -11.13
N LEU A 5 2.15 9.32 -11.90
CA LEU A 5 3.44 8.82 -12.37
C LEU A 5 3.70 9.33 -13.78
N ASP A 6 4.73 10.14 -13.93
CA ASP A 6 5.23 10.56 -15.22
C ASP A 6 6.30 9.61 -15.74
N GLY A 7 6.48 9.58 -17.06
CA GLY A 7 7.50 8.78 -17.71
C GLY A 7 7.02 7.43 -18.20
N GLN A 8 7.99 6.59 -18.53
CA GLN A 8 7.80 5.26 -19.08
C GLN A 8 8.02 4.21 -18.01
N LEU A 9 7.09 3.26 -17.88
CA LEU A 9 7.25 2.12 -17.00
C LEU A 9 8.05 1.03 -17.71
N VAL A 10 9.06 0.54 -17.05
CA VAL A 10 9.91 -0.54 -17.55
C VAL A 10 9.69 -1.77 -16.70
N VAL A 11 9.40 -2.89 -17.34
CA VAL A 11 9.27 -4.22 -16.72
C VAL A 11 10.37 -5.09 -17.30
N PRO A 12 11.43 -5.41 -16.55
CA PRO A 12 12.50 -6.28 -17.04
C PRO A 12 12.02 -7.74 -17.16
N ASN A 13 12.54 -8.46 -18.14
CA ASN A 13 12.21 -9.89 -18.34
C ASN A 13 12.49 -10.76 -17.12
N PHE A 14 13.56 -10.51 -16.37
CA PHE A 14 13.85 -11.28 -15.15
C PHE A 14 12.75 -11.11 -14.06
N VAL A 15 11.97 -10.01 -14.09
CA VAL A 15 10.79 -9.86 -13.21
C VAL A 15 9.63 -10.72 -13.72
N LEU A 16 9.43 -10.78 -15.05
CA LEU A 16 8.41 -11.67 -15.65
C LEU A 16 8.72 -13.14 -15.39
N GLU A 17 9.99 -13.54 -15.48
CA GLU A 17 10.44 -14.89 -15.14
C GLU A 17 10.16 -15.24 -13.67
N GLU A 18 10.36 -14.29 -12.74
CA GLU A 18 10.02 -14.52 -11.35
C GLU A 18 8.51 -14.70 -11.16
N LEU A 19 7.69 -13.88 -11.83
CA LEU A 19 6.24 -14.05 -11.83
C LEU A 19 5.83 -15.40 -12.43
N GLN A 20 6.49 -15.85 -13.48
CA GLN A 20 6.23 -17.16 -14.10
C GLN A 20 6.62 -18.30 -13.16
N LYS A 21 7.78 -18.25 -12.52
CA LYS A 21 8.17 -19.23 -11.48
C LYS A 21 7.14 -19.31 -10.36
N LEU A 22 6.58 -18.17 -9.94
CA LEU A 22 5.49 -18.15 -8.97
C LEU A 22 4.21 -18.76 -9.53
N ALA A 23 3.86 -18.48 -10.80
CA ALA A 23 2.68 -19.03 -11.47
C ALA A 23 2.74 -20.54 -11.67
N ASP A 24 3.94 -21.12 -11.75
CA ASP A 24 4.20 -22.56 -11.88
C ASP A 24 4.43 -23.24 -10.51
N SER A 25 4.35 -22.51 -9.41
CA SER A 25 4.54 -23.06 -8.06
C SER A 25 3.48 -24.12 -7.71
N SER A 26 3.87 -25.13 -6.95
CA SER A 26 2.97 -26.12 -6.35
C SER A 26 2.07 -25.52 -5.27
N ASP A 27 2.51 -24.42 -4.65
CA ASP A 27 1.72 -23.67 -3.66
C ASP A 27 0.60 -22.89 -4.36
N ASN A 28 -0.65 -23.14 -3.97
CA ASN A 28 -1.83 -22.52 -4.56
C ASN A 28 -1.85 -20.99 -4.46
N MET A 29 -1.39 -20.44 -3.31
CA MET A 29 -1.37 -18.99 -3.11
C MET A 29 -0.30 -18.31 -3.95
N LYS A 30 0.90 -18.90 -4.01
CA LYS A 30 1.99 -18.38 -4.86
C LYS A 30 1.59 -18.43 -6.32
N ARG A 31 1.02 -19.56 -6.76
CA ARG A 31 0.52 -19.74 -8.13
C ARG A 31 -0.53 -18.69 -8.51
N ALA A 32 -1.53 -18.46 -7.65
CA ALA A 32 -2.55 -17.44 -7.89
C ALA A 32 -1.96 -16.03 -7.98
N LYS A 33 -1.01 -15.69 -7.12
CA LYS A 33 -0.31 -14.39 -7.15
C LYS A 33 0.51 -14.21 -8.42
N GLY A 34 1.27 -15.25 -8.83
CA GLY A 34 2.08 -15.21 -10.06
C GLY A 34 1.21 -14.98 -11.30
N ARG A 35 0.13 -15.77 -11.47
CA ARG A 35 -0.81 -15.62 -12.59
C ARG A 35 -1.44 -14.22 -12.61
N ARG A 36 -1.95 -13.76 -11.48
CA ARG A 36 -2.53 -12.41 -11.38
C ARG A 36 -1.52 -11.31 -11.73
N GLY A 37 -0.23 -11.50 -11.36
CA GLY A 37 0.84 -10.56 -11.71
C GLY A 37 1.07 -10.50 -13.23
N LEU A 38 1.13 -11.64 -13.90
CA LEU A 38 1.27 -11.71 -15.37
C LEU A 38 0.06 -11.10 -16.09
N ASP A 39 -1.16 -11.43 -15.65
CA ASP A 39 -2.39 -10.84 -16.21
C ASP A 39 -2.37 -9.32 -16.08
N LEU A 40 -1.97 -8.81 -14.91
CA LEU A 40 -1.90 -7.36 -14.66
C LEU A 40 -0.89 -6.67 -15.59
N VAL A 41 0.29 -7.25 -15.80
CA VAL A 41 1.28 -6.69 -16.74
C VAL A 41 0.72 -6.65 -18.15
N HIS A 42 0.03 -7.72 -18.58
CA HIS A 42 -0.61 -7.80 -19.90
C HIS A 42 -1.69 -6.72 -20.07
N ASP A 43 -2.59 -6.58 -19.10
CA ASP A 43 -3.65 -5.57 -19.09
C ASP A 43 -3.08 -4.14 -19.13
N LEU A 44 -1.99 -3.90 -18.38
CA LEU A 44 -1.31 -2.62 -18.39
C LEU A 44 -0.68 -2.31 -19.75
N GLN A 45 -0.08 -3.31 -20.43
CA GLN A 45 0.47 -3.13 -21.78
C GLN A 45 -0.61 -2.76 -22.80
N ILE A 46 -1.79 -3.41 -22.71
CA ILE A 46 -2.93 -3.09 -23.58
C ILE A 46 -3.48 -1.68 -23.31
N SER A 47 -3.71 -1.38 -22.03
CA SER A 47 -4.36 -0.12 -21.62
C SER A 47 -3.46 1.10 -21.81
N TYR A 48 -2.14 0.93 -21.73
CA TYR A 48 -1.15 2.01 -21.75
C TYR A 48 -0.12 1.80 -22.87
N LYS A 49 -0.57 1.56 -24.10
CA LYS A 49 0.28 1.35 -25.28
C LYS A 49 1.38 2.40 -25.39
N GLY A 50 2.64 1.95 -25.46
CA GLY A 50 3.83 2.78 -25.59
C GLY A 50 4.36 3.42 -24.28
N ARG A 51 3.63 3.28 -23.15
CA ARG A 51 4.11 3.75 -21.83
C ARG A 51 4.68 2.62 -20.97
N ILE A 52 4.46 1.36 -21.35
CA ILE A 52 5.00 0.19 -20.66
C ILE A 52 5.88 -0.57 -21.63
N LEU A 53 7.15 -0.69 -21.28
CA LEU A 53 8.15 -1.43 -22.02
C LEU A 53 8.56 -2.68 -21.26
N VAL A 54 8.60 -3.80 -21.95
CA VAL A 54 9.34 -4.99 -21.51
C VAL A 54 10.73 -4.91 -22.11
N VAL A 55 11.75 -5.12 -21.28
CA VAL A 55 13.17 -5.05 -21.70
C VAL A 55 13.90 -6.34 -21.37
N ASP A 56 14.78 -6.77 -22.25
CA ASP A 56 15.56 -8.01 -22.15
C ASP A 56 16.90 -7.83 -21.41
N ASN A 57 17.06 -6.71 -20.68
CA ASN A 57 18.25 -6.51 -19.89
C ASN A 57 18.32 -7.58 -18.79
N ASP A 58 19.40 -8.32 -18.74
CA ASP A 58 19.72 -9.25 -17.66
C ASP A 58 21.17 -9.07 -17.21
N TYR A 59 21.50 -9.62 -16.05
CA TYR A 59 22.79 -9.50 -15.39
C TYR A 59 23.19 -10.85 -14.83
N ASP A 60 23.94 -11.63 -15.61
CA ASP A 60 24.36 -12.99 -15.26
C ASP A 60 25.32 -13.02 -14.06
N ASP A 61 25.97 -11.88 -13.80
CA ASP A 61 26.90 -11.67 -12.69
C ASP A 61 26.19 -11.36 -11.36
N LEU A 62 24.86 -11.21 -11.37
CA LEU A 62 24.07 -10.89 -10.18
C LEU A 62 23.04 -11.98 -9.86
N GLU A 63 23.01 -12.37 -8.59
CA GLU A 63 21.98 -13.27 -8.06
C GLU A 63 20.79 -12.46 -7.53
N GLY A 64 19.59 -12.92 -7.87
CA GLY A 64 18.34 -12.36 -7.37
C GLY A 64 17.82 -11.13 -8.12
N VAL A 65 16.52 -11.01 -8.16
CA VAL A 65 15.79 -9.96 -8.90
C VAL A 65 16.08 -8.58 -8.33
N ASP A 66 16.21 -8.45 -7.01
CA ASP A 66 16.43 -7.17 -6.33
C ASP A 66 17.77 -6.52 -6.76
N ALA A 67 18.84 -7.29 -6.79
CA ALA A 67 20.16 -6.80 -7.21
C ALA A 67 20.15 -6.37 -8.68
N LYS A 68 19.49 -7.14 -9.54
CA LYS A 68 19.32 -6.83 -10.97
C LYS A 68 18.50 -5.56 -11.17
N LEU A 69 17.41 -5.37 -10.41
CA LEU A 69 16.59 -4.15 -10.45
C LEU A 69 17.39 -2.90 -10.08
N VAL A 70 18.16 -2.96 -9.00
CA VAL A 70 18.98 -1.82 -8.57
C VAL A 70 20.06 -1.49 -9.62
N ARG A 71 20.69 -2.51 -10.22
CA ARG A 71 21.67 -2.32 -11.30
C ARG A 71 21.05 -1.65 -12.52
N LEU A 72 19.90 -2.17 -12.97
CA LEU A 72 19.17 -1.60 -14.11
C LEU A 72 18.75 -0.15 -13.85
N ALA A 73 18.18 0.13 -12.69
CA ALA A 73 17.75 1.49 -12.33
C ALA A 73 18.89 2.49 -12.33
N ARG A 74 20.06 2.10 -11.80
CA ARG A 74 21.28 2.94 -11.83
C ARG A 74 21.75 3.22 -13.26
N GLN A 75 21.78 2.19 -14.11
CA GLN A 75 22.24 2.34 -15.49
C GLN A 75 21.29 3.18 -16.33
N ALA A 76 19.99 3.03 -16.10
CA ALA A 76 18.95 3.77 -16.81
C ALA A 76 18.65 5.16 -16.20
N ASN A 77 19.28 5.50 -15.08
CA ASN A 77 18.94 6.69 -14.27
C ASN A 77 17.42 6.77 -13.99
N ALA A 78 16.87 5.63 -13.56
CA ALA A 78 15.44 5.42 -13.33
C ALA A 78 15.12 5.22 -11.86
N ASP A 79 13.88 5.51 -11.47
CA ASP A 79 13.35 5.22 -10.14
C ASP A 79 12.83 3.77 -10.09
N ILE A 80 12.88 3.13 -8.92
CA ILE A 80 12.26 1.82 -8.69
C ILE A 80 10.91 2.01 -8.03
N ILE A 81 9.86 1.36 -8.55
CA ILE A 81 8.55 1.30 -7.92
C ILE A 81 8.44 -0.05 -7.19
N THR A 82 8.40 -0.02 -5.87
CA THR A 82 8.28 -1.24 -5.06
C THR A 82 7.64 -0.97 -3.70
N ASN A 83 6.99 -2.00 -3.15
CA ASN A 83 6.52 -2.03 -1.76
C ASN A 83 7.42 -2.88 -0.86
N ASP A 84 8.48 -3.50 -1.42
CA ASP A 84 9.42 -4.29 -0.63
C ASP A 84 10.31 -3.38 0.20
N TYR A 85 10.30 -3.62 1.53
CA TYR A 85 11.07 -2.82 2.48
C TYR A 85 12.59 -3.02 2.32
N ASN A 86 13.03 -4.26 2.06
CA ASN A 86 14.45 -4.57 1.94
C ASN A 86 15.02 -3.96 0.66
N LEU A 87 14.32 -4.13 -0.46
CA LEU A 87 14.70 -3.52 -1.73
C LEU A 87 14.76 -1.99 -1.61
N ASN A 88 13.78 -1.36 -0.93
CA ASN A 88 13.79 0.08 -0.68
C ASN A 88 15.07 0.52 0.05
N LYS A 89 15.47 -0.18 1.11
CA LYS A 89 16.68 0.13 1.87
C LYS A 89 17.96 -0.04 1.05
N VAL A 90 18.09 -1.17 0.34
CA VAL A 90 19.26 -1.46 -0.47
C VAL A 90 19.41 -0.47 -1.63
N ALA A 91 18.32 -0.19 -2.33
CA ALA A 91 18.31 0.77 -3.43
C ALA A 91 18.70 2.18 -2.95
N GLY A 92 18.14 2.63 -1.81
CA GLY A 92 18.49 3.93 -1.22
C GLY A 92 19.96 4.06 -0.85
N ILE A 93 20.58 3.03 -0.26
CA ILE A 93 22.02 3.00 0.04
C ILE A 93 22.86 3.12 -1.24
N GLN A 94 22.38 2.54 -2.34
CA GLN A 94 23.05 2.60 -3.65
C GLN A 94 22.71 3.85 -4.47
N GLY A 95 22.00 4.82 -3.90
CA GLY A 95 21.67 6.09 -4.54
C GLY A 95 20.55 5.98 -5.58
N VAL A 96 19.74 4.90 -5.55
CA VAL A 96 18.57 4.76 -6.42
C VAL A 96 17.33 5.24 -5.67
N LYS A 97 16.58 6.14 -6.29
CA LYS A 97 15.32 6.61 -5.73
C LYS A 97 14.25 5.52 -5.84
N VAL A 98 13.52 5.34 -4.74
CA VAL A 98 12.42 4.38 -4.66
C VAL A 98 11.09 5.11 -4.48
N LEU A 99 10.11 4.71 -5.27
CA LEU A 99 8.72 5.15 -5.18
C LEU A 99 7.93 4.04 -4.48
N ASN A 100 7.75 4.16 -3.18
CA ASN A 100 6.99 3.21 -2.38
C ASN A 100 5.51 3.60 -2.37
N ILE A 101 4.66 2.75 -2.96
CA ILE A 101 3.22 3.02 -3.08
C ILE A 101 2.53 3.02 -1.71
N ASN A 102 2.99 2.21 -0.74
CA ASN A 102 2.44 2.23 0.61
C ASN A 102 2.79 3.53 1.35
N GLU A 103 4.00 4.06 1.15
CA GLU A 103 4.39 5.36 1.73
C GLU A 103 3.56 6.48 1.12
N LEU A 104 3.36 6.46 -0.20
CA LEU A 104 2.47 7.41 -0.87
C LEU A 104 1.05 7.33 -0.33
N ALA A 105 0.47 6.13 -0.24
CA ALA A 105 -0.87 5.92 0.30
C ALA A 105 -0.99 6.45 1.75
N ASN A 106 0.04 6.26 2.58
CA ASN A 106 0.06 6.80 3.93
C ASN A 106 0.18 8.33 3.96
N ALA A 107 0.97 8.91 3.05
CA ALA A 107 1.15 10.36 2.97
C ALA A 107 -0.11 11.12 2.54
N ILE A 108 -0.96 10.51 1.71
CA ILE A 108 -2.21 11.12 1.23
C ILE A 108 -3.44 10.80 2.10
N LYS A 109 -3.28 9.98 3.16
CA LYS A 109 -4.39 9.74 4.10
C LYS A 109 -4.83 11.04 4.74
N PRO A 110 -6.15 11.33 4.79
CA PRO A 110 -6.67 12.50 5.49
C PRO A 110 -6.14 12.53 6.92
N VAL A 111 -5.61 13.69 7.31
CA VAL A 111 -5.21 13.91 8.70
C VAL A 111 -6.47 14.34 9.46
N VAL A 112 -7.04 13.40 10.19
CA VAL A 112 -8.13 13.70 11.12
C VAL A 112 -7.59 14.56 12.27
N VAL A 113 -8.25 15.67 12.56
CA VAL A 113 -7.84 16.61 13.60
C VAL A 113 -8.89 16.73 14.70
N ALA A 114 -8.45 17.12 15.89
CA ALA A 114 -9.37 17.39 16.98
C ALA A 114 -10.37 18.50 16.59
N GLY A 115 -11.64 18.31 16.93
CA GLY A 115 -12.75 19.19 16.54
C GLY A 115 -13.46 18.83 15.25
N GLU A 116 -12.93 17.90 14.46
CA GLU A 116 -13.55 17.43 13.24
C GLU A 116 -14.80 16.58 13.53
N GLU A 117 -15.84 16.79 12.75
CA GLU A 117 -17.06 15.99 12.82
C GLU A 117 -17.00 14.83 11.82
N MET A 118 -17.37 13.64 12.27
CA MET A 118 -17.40 12.43 11.45
C MET A 118 -18.70 11.69 11.65
N ASN A 119 -19.23 11.10 10.58
CA ASN A 119 -20.32 10.12 10.68
C ASN A 119 -19.72 8.74 10.67
N VAL A 120 -19.87 7.97 11.76
CA VAL A 120 -19.25 6.68 11.95
C VAL A 120 -20.26 5.62 12.33
N PHE A 121 -20.10 4.39 11.85
CA PHE A 121 -20.93 3.25 12.24
C PHE A 121 -20.29 2.55 13.44
N LEU A 122 -21.01 2.49 14.55
CA LEU A 122 -20.53 1.91 15.81
C LEU A 122 -20.76 0.38 15.82
N VAL A 123 -19.67 -0.38 15.89
CA VAL A 123 -19.68 -1.82 15.66
C VAL A 123 -19.80 -2.63 16.94
N LYS A 124 -19.11 -2.21 18.01
CA LYS A 124 -19.02 -2.96 19.27
C LYS A 124 -18.72 -2.05 20.46
N GLU A 125 -18.82 -2.63 21.68
CA GLU A 125 -18.41 -1.94 22.91
C GLU A 125 -16.90 -1.67 22.94
N GLY A 126 -16.51 -0.55 23.53
CA GLY A 126 -15.13 -0.20 23.81
C GLY A 126 -14.61 -0.90 25.08
N LYS A 127 -13.38 -0.58 25.45
CA LYS A 127 -12.72 -1.17 26.63
C LYS A 127 -13.29 -0.64 27.94
N GLU A 128 -13.69 0.63 27.97
CA GLU A 128 -14.24 1.28 29.15
C GLU A 128 -15.76 1.34 29.07
N GLN A 129 -16.39 1.46 30.25
CA GLN A 129 -17.85 1.51 30.34
C GLN A 129 -18.41 2.73 29.59
N GLY A 130 -19.40 2.50 28.74
CA GLY A 130 -20.05 3.54 27.95
C GLY A 130 -19.39 3.82 26.60
N GLN A 131 -18.18 3.31 26.35
CA GLN A 131 -17.50 3.47 25.07
C GLN A 131 -18.07 2.54 24.00
N ALA A 132 -18.03 3.03 22.74
CA ALA A 132 -18.25 2.20 21.56
C ALA A 132 -17.09 2.40 20.55
N VAL A 133 -16.92 1.43 19.66
CA VAL A 133 -15.83 1.41 18.67
C VAL A 133 -16.39 1.39 17.28
N ALA A 134 -15.81 2.24 16.44
CA ALA A 134 -15.97 2.24 14.99
C ALA A 134 -14.62 2.02 14.30
N TYR A 135 -14.66 1.75 12.99
CA TYR A 135 -13.49 1.63 12.15
C TYR A 135 -13.67 2.47 10.89
N LEU A 136 -12.63 3.18 10.47
CA LEU A 136 -12.57 3.78 9.15
C LEU A 136 -12.24 2.70 8.10
N ASP A 137 -12.44 3.02 6.83
CA ASP A 137 -12.18 2.11 5.69
C ASP A 137 -10.72 1.61 5.65
N ASP A 138 -9.79 2.41 6.19
CA ASP A 138 -8.38 2.06 6.29
C ASP A 138 -8.02 1.21 7.52
N GLY A 139 -9.01 0.81 8.32
CA GLY A 139 -8.85 0.04 9.55
C GLY A 139 -8.48 0.88 10.78
N THR A 140 -8.39 2.21 10.67
CA THR A 140 -8.16 3.09 11.82
C THR A 140 -9.31 2.96 12.82
N MET A 141 -8.97 2.65 14.09
CA MET A 141 -9.95 2.49 15.15
C MET A 141 -10.38 3.85 15.72
N ILE A 142 -11.68 4.03 15.88
CA ILE A 142 -12.28 5.19 16.55
C ILE A 142 -12.93 4.69 17.84
N VAL A 143 -12.52 5.28 18.98
CA VAL A 143 -13.14 5.04 20.28
C VAL A 143 -14.03 6.23 20.61
N VAL A 144 -15.33 5.97 20.76
CA VAL A 144 -16.33 7.01 20.99
C VAL A 144 -16.87 6.91 22.41
N GLU A 145 -16.72 7.98 23.17
CA GLU A 145 -17.23 8.09 24.54
C GLU A 145 -18.75 8.26 24.58
N ASN A 146 -19.39 7.69 25.60
CA ASN A 146 -20.82 7.76 25.85
C ASN A 146 -21.69 7.30 24.68
N ALA A 147 -21.19 6.38 23.85
CA ALA A 147 -21.81 5.96 22.61
C ALA A 147 -22.36 4.51 22.60
N ARG A 148 -22.39 3.83 23.76
CA ARG A 148 -22.83 2.43 23.84
C ARG A 148 -24.23 2.20 23.26
N HIS A 149 -25.14 3.14 23.44
CA HIS A 149 -26.53 3.05 22.97
C HIS A 149 -26.68 3.22 21.45
N PHE A 150 -25.63 3.67 20.76
CA PHE A 150 -25.58 3.76 19.30
C PHE A 150 -24.95 2.55 18.61
N ILE A 151 -24.56 1.50 19.35
CA ILE A 151 -23.97 0.31 18.72
C ILE A 151 -24.99 -0.32 17.76
N GLY A 152 -24.50 -0.65 16.54
CA GLY A 152 -25.34 -1.10 15.43
C GLY A 152 -25.95 0.02 14.59
N HIS A 153 -25.64 1.28 14.90
CA HIS A 153 -26.14 2.46 14.18
C HIS A 153 -25.01 3.42 13.83
N SER A 154 -25.29 4.32 12.89
CA SER A 154 -24.40 5.44 12.59
C SER A 154 -24.68 6.61 13.55
N ALA A 155 -23.60 7.28 13.98
CA ALA A 155 -23.70 8.47 14.82
C ALA A 155 -22.70 9.54 14.35
N ILE A 156 -23.09 10.80 14.50
CA ILE A 156 -22.18 11.93 14.30
C ILE A 156 -21.35 12.10 15.57
N VAL A 157 -20.04 12.07 15.41
CA VAL A 157 -19.08 12.19 16.49
C VAL A 157 -18.13 13.35 16.24
N VAL A 158 -17.62 13.95 17.31
CA VAL A 158 -16.61 15.00 17.26
C VAL A 158 -15.30 14.42 17.77
N VAL A 159 -14.25 14.53 16.98
CA VAL A 159 -12.91 14.06 17.35
C VAL A 159 -12.36 14.89 18.53
N THR A 160 -11.93 14.22 19.56
CA THR A 160 -11.32 14.86 20.74
C THR A 160 -9.80 14.81 20.71
N SER A 161 -9.24 13.68 20.26
CA SER A 161 -7.79 13.52 20.11
C SER A 161 -7.45 12.39 19.13
N VAL A 162 -6.22 12.43 18.63
CA VAL A 162 -5.67 11.39 17.75
C VAL A 162 -4.34 10.92 18.34
N LEU A 163 -4.22 9.63 18.59
CA LEU A 163 -2.99 9.01 19.09
C LEU A 163 -2.36 8.12 18.03
N GLN A 164 -1.04 8.23 17.90
CA GLN A 164 -0.23 7.31 17.12
C GLN A 164 0.37 6.27 18.07
N THR A 165 0.06 5.01 17.84
CA THR A 165 0.58 3.88 18.61
C THR A 165 1.43 2.96 17.74
N SER A 166 2.17 2.05 18.34
CA SER A 166 2.91 1.00 17.61
C SER A 166 1.98 0.06 16.83
N ALA A 167 0.72 -0.05 17.25
CA ALA A 167 -0.30 -0.86 16.57
C ALA A 167 -1.08 -0.10 15.49
N GLY A 168 -0.81 1.19 15.28
CA GLY A 168 -1.49 2.05 14.32
C GLY A 168 -2.07 3.32 14.93
N ARG A 169 -2.83 4.05 14.13
CA ARG A 169 -3.52 5.28 14.54
C ARG A 169 -4.83 4.93 15.26
N MET A 170 -5.10 5.66 16.33
CA MET A 170 -6.33 5.55 17.11
C MET A 170 -6.94 6.95 17.29
N ILE A 171 -8.21 7.09 17.02
CA ILE A 171 -8.97 8.32 17.13
C ILE A 171 -9.87 8.22 18.36
N PHE A 172 -9.88 9.24 19.19
CA PHE A 172 -10.86 9.38 20.27
C PHE A 172 -11.87 10.44 19.86
N ALA A 173 -13.13 10.17 20.13
CA ALA A 173 -14.24 11.06 19.80
C ALA A 173 -15.32 10.98 20.86
N LYS A 174 -16.26 11.94 20.82
CA LYS A 174 -17.49 11.93 21.60
C LYS A 174 -18.69 12.14 20.71
N THR A 175 -19.85 11.65 21.10
CA THR A 175 -21.10 11.95 20.40
C THR A 175 -21.38 13.45 20.44
N LYS A 176 -21.96 13.96 19.34
CA LYS A 176 -22.37 15.35 19.25
C LYS A 176 -23.64 15.60 20.07
#